data_1fdbf05ad8e20657c4eac97e873e93f7
#
_entry.id   1fdbf05ad8e20657c4eac97e873e93f7
#
_cell.length_a   1.000
_cell.length_b   1.000
_cell.length_c   1.000
_cell.angle_alpha   90.00
_cell.angle_beta   90.00
_cell.angle_gamma   90.00
#
_symmetry.space_group_name_H-M   'P 1'
#
loop_
_entity.id
_entity.type
_entity.pdbx_description
1 polymer ?
#
loop_
_entity_poly.entity_id
_entity_poly.type
_entity_poly.pdbx_seq_one_letter_code
_entity_poly.pdbx_strand_id
1 'polypeptide(L)'
;MASKASALDPAPGGAPGDAKRTVKLRDGRLAPALGQGSARLGKGRHPATEEEQALRAGLELGMTLIDTAELYGSEEFIGRVIAGQRDRIFLVSKVWPNHVAGNGIARACEGSLARLGTDHLDLYLLHWPTGVSDFGHVVRGFEELHASGKIRAWGVSNFKVSDMEKLFKLPQGDRCAINQVPYSLDDRAVERDLLPWCERHDMPIMAYSPLGGPGANLLRNSTLGRIAGAHGCSPAAVALAWTMRSGRAISIPESGSLAHVKENAAALSLALTAPDLQALDAAFPPPGR
;
A
#
# COMPACT_ATOMS: atom_id res chain seq x y z
N MET A 1 38.93 3.06 -7.67
CA MET A 1 37.87 3.59 -8.56
C MET A 1 36.60 3.64 -7.74
N ALA A 2 36.15 4.82 -7.32
CA ALA A 2 35.01 5.00 -6.46
C ALA A 2 33.72 4.89 -7.30
N SER A 3 32.91 3.86 -7.05
CA SER A 3 31.58 3.71 -7.63
C SER A 3 30.65 4.78 -7.05
N LYS A 4 30.12 5.63 -7.91
CA LYS A 4 29.12 6.64 -7.58
C LYS A 4 27.85 5.94 -7.04
N ALA A 5 27.46 6.30 -5.83
CA ALA A 5 26.14 5.97 -5.29
C ALA A 5 25.08 6.56 -6.22
N SER A 6 24.25 5.71 -6.83
CA SER A 6 23.07 6.13 -7.56
C SER A 6 22.06 6.65 -6.53
N ALA A 7 21.97 7.97 -6.40
CA ALA A 7 20.78 8.60 -5.85
C ALA A 7 19.63 8.26 -6.81
N LEU A 8 18.51 7.80 -6.30
CA LEU A 8 17.27 7.60 -7.06
C LEU A 8 16.90 8.96 -7.66
N ASP A 9 17.14 9.14 -8.96
CA ASP A 9 16.70 10.33 -9.66
C ASP A 9 15.15 10.39 -9.59
N PRO A 10 14.59 11.55 -9.23
CA PRO A 10 13.14 11.71 -9.27
C PRO A 10 12.65 11.54 -10.71
N ALA A 11 11.62 10.72 -10.90
CA ALA A 11 10.95 10.60 -12.19
C ALA A 11 10.52 12.01 -12.69
N PRO A 12 10.58 12.30 -14.01
CA PRO A 12 10.26 13.61 -14.54
C PRO A 12 8.84 14.01 -14.13
N GLY A 13 8.74 15.14 -13.42
CA GLY A 13 7.49 15.69 -12.92
C GLY A 13 6.51 15.97 -14.04
N GLY A 14 5.36 15.29 -14.00
CA GLY A 14 4.17 15.70 -14.75
C GLY A 14 3.68 17.06 -14.24
N ALA A 15 3.19 17.91 -15.12
CA ALA A 15 2.65 19.23 -14.81
C ALA A 15 1.56 19.15 -13.74
N PRO A 16 1.39 20.16 -12.87
CA PRO A 16 0.34 20.22 -11.88
C PRO A 16 -1.02 20.45 -12.57
N GLY A 17 -1.86 19.44 -12.59
CA GLY A 17 -3.23 19.52 -13.11
C GLY A 17 -3.71 18.14 -13.62
N ASP A 18 -4.60 17.49 -12.87
CA ASP A 18 -5.48 16.39 -13.27
C ASP A 18 -4.90 14.98 -13.56
N ALA A 19 -3.63 14.70 -13.48
CA ALA A 19 -3.16 13.34 -13.56
C ALA A 19 -3.26 12.65 -12.19
N LYS A 20 -4.22 11.74 -12.02
CA LYS A 20 -4.28 10.84 -10.86
C LYS A 20 -2.90 10.17 -10.72
N ARG A 21 -2.20 10.43 -9.62
CA ARG A 21 -0.92 9.74 -9.34
C ARG A 21 -1.18 8.23 -9.28
N THR A 22 -0.54 7.49 -10.16
CA THR A 22 -0.68 6.03 -10.22
C THR A 22 0.68 5.34 -10.14
N VAL A 23 0.68 4.11 -9.68
CA VAL A 23 1.83 3.21 -9.67
C VAL A 23 1.52 2.05 -10.60
N LYS A 24 2.44 1.75 -11.51
CA LYS A 24 2.33 0.60 -12.39
C LYS A 24 2.68 -0.66 -11.61
N LEU A 25 1.75 -1.59 -11.50
CA LEU A 25 1.99 -2.93 -10.98
C LEU A 25 2.84 -3.74 -11.96
N ARG A 26 3.47 -4.81 -11.47
CA ARG A 26 4.33 -5.65 -12.31
C ARG A 26 3.60 -6.31 -13.49
N ASP A 27 2.31 -6.57 -13.37
CA ASP A 27 1.43 -7.08 -14.44
C ASP A 27 0.99 -5.99 -15.46
N GLY A 28 1.46 -4.75 -15.29
CA GLY A 28 1.18 -3.61 -16.17
C GLY A 28 -0.05 -2.79 -15.79
N ARG A 29 -0.88 -3.21 -14.84
CA ARG A 29 -2.03 -2.42 -14.37
C ARG A 29 -1.58 -1.19 -13.61
N LEU A 30 -2.43 -0.18 -13.62
CA LEU A 30 -2.24 1.04 -12.85
C LEU A 30 -3.08 0.99 -11.59
N ALA A 31 -2.45 1.22 -10.44
CA ALA A 31 -3.12 1.36 -9.14
C ALA A 31 -2.95 2.79 -8.62
N PRO A 32 -3.91 3.37 -7.86
CA PRO A 32 -3.75 4.66 -7.22
C PRO A 32 -2.53 4.66 -6.29
N ALA A 33 -1.70 5.71 -6.37
CA ALA A 33 -0.47 5.81 -5.55
C ALA A 33 -0.77 6.07 -4.06
N LEU A 34 -1.94 6.63 -3.74
CA LEU A 34 -2.40 6.86 -2.37
C LEU A 34 -3.75 6.17 -2.17
N GLY A 35 -3.83 5.32 -1.17
CA GLY A 35 -5.04 4.60 -0.79
C GLY A 35 -5.43 4.86 0.66
N GLN A 36 -6.35 4.06 1.16
CA GLN A 36 -6.91 4.10 2.51
C GLN A 36 -6.83 2.71 3.14
N GLY A 37 -6.05 2.57 4.22
CA GLY A 37 -6.01 1.35 5.05
C GLY A 37 -7.25 1.25 5.95
N SER A 38 -7.61 0.02 6.36
CA SER A 38 -8.83 -0.22 7.15
C SER A 38 -8.64 -1.18 8.33
N ALA A 39 -7.41 -1.45 8.75
CA ALA A 39 -7.11 -2.48 9.76
C ALA A 39 -7.84 -2.27 11.10
N ARG A 40 -8.17 -1.04 11.44
CA ARG A 40 -8.81 -0.65 12.71
C ARG A 40 -10.15 0.07 12.54
N LEU A 41 -10.64 0.22 11.29
CA LEU A 41 -11.94 0.80 11.01
C LEU A 41 -13.08 -0.18 11.34
N GLY A 42 -14.23 0.34 11.70
CA GLY A 42 -15.39 -0.48 12.12
C GLY A 42 -15.25 -1.11 13.52
N LYS A 43 -14.25 -0.71 14.32
CA LYS A 43 -13.96 -1.27 15.65
C LYS A 43 -14.28 -0.32 16.82
N GLY A 44 -15.07 0.70 16.58
CA GLY A 44 -15.56 1.61 17.62
C GLY A 44 -14.53 2.61 18.15
N ARG A 45 -13.46 2.90 17.38
CA ARG A 45 -12.49 3.96 17.73
C ARG A 45 -13.08 5.35 17.49
N HIS A 46 -13.94 5.47 16.49
CA HIS A 46 -14.80 6.61 16.20
C HIS A 46 -16.20 6.08 15.95
N PRO A 47 -17.24 6.94 16.00
CA PRO A 47 -18.57 6.57 15.52
C PRO A 47 -18.51 6.03 14.08
N ALA A 48 -19.21 4.93 13.81
CA ALA A 48 -19.18 4.29 12.50
C ALA A 48 -19.56 5.25 11.35
N THR A 49 -20.48 6.19 11.61
CA THR A 49 -20.86 7.24 10.66
C THR A 49 -19.73 8.20 10.34
N GLU A 50 -18.87 8.54 11.30
CA GLU A 50 -17.71 9.40 11.06
C GLU A 50 -16.65 8.68 10.25
N GLU A 51 -16.36 7.40 10.57
CA GLU A 51 -15.42 6.58 9.81
C GLU A 51 -15.91 6.38 8.36
N GLU A 52 -17.21 6.16 8.16
CA GLU A 52 -17.80 6.07 6.82
C GLU A 52 -17.67 7.39 6.05
N GLN A 53 -17.98 8.52 6.68
CA GLN A 53 -17.82 9.84 6.06
C GLN A 53 -16.35 10.12 5.71
N ALA A 54 -15.42 9.75 6.57
CA ALA A 54 -13.98 9.89 6.33
C ALA A 54 -13.54 9.09 5.10
N LEU A 55 -13.93 7.80 5.01
CA LEU A 55 -13.60 6.95 3.85
C LEU A 55 -14.20 7.49 2.55
N ARG A 56 -15.48 7.88 2.55
CA ARG A 56 -16.15 8.46 1.37
C ARG A 56 -15.48 9.75 0.92
N ALA A 57 -15.11 10.62 1.87
CA ALA A 57 -14.37 11.84 1.56
C ALA A 57 -13.01 11.53 0.92
N GLY A 58 -12.30 10.50 1.39
CA GLY A 58 -11.05 10.04 0.78
C GLY A 58 -11.23 9.59 -0.66
N LEU A 59 -12.30 8.84 -0.96
CA LEU A 59 -12.64 8.44 -2.33
C LEU A 59 -12.87 9.66 -3.24
N GLU A 60 -13.63 10.66 -2.77
CA GLU A 60 -13.89 11.88 -3.54
C GLU A 60 -12.62 12.74 -3.72
N LEU A 61 -11.67 12.68 -2.80
CA LEU A 61 -10.38 13.35 -2.88
C LEU A 61 -9.33 12.58 -3.72
N GLY A 62 -9.70 11.45 -4.32
CA GLY A 62 -8.83 10.68 -5.21
C GLY A 62 -8.06 9.53 -4.55
N MET A 63 -8.26 9.26 -3.25
CA MET A 63 -7.70 8.10 -2.56
C MET A 63 -8.55 6.85 -2.85
N THR A 64 -8.64 6.46 -4.12
CA THR A 64 -9.60 5.46 -4.61
C THR A 64 -9.16 4.01 -4.43
N LEU A 65 -8.01 3.74 -3.82
CA LEU A 65 -7.59 2.41 -3.37
C LEU A 65 -8.03 2.20 -1.93
N ILE A 66 -8.69 1.07 -1.63
CA ILE A 66 -9.01 0.64 -0.26
C ILE A 66 -8.30 -0.68 0.01
N ASP A 67 -7.50 -0.71 1.08
CA ASP A 67 -6.81 -1.89 1.57
C ASP A 67 -7.48 -2.44 2.83
N THR A 68 -7.92 -3.70 2.76
CA THR A 68 -8.48 -4.46 3.87
C THR A 68 -7.86 -5.85 3.95
N ALA A 69 -8.38 -6.72 4.82
CA ALA A 69 -8.04 -8.13 4.94
C ALA A 69 -9.14 -8.88 5.69
N GLU A 70 -9.29 -10.20 5.44
CA GLU A 70 -10.24 -11.03 6.17
C GLU A 70 -10.02 -10.98 7.70
N LEU A 71 -8.75 -10.88 8.13
CA LEU A 71 -8.39 -10.81 9.55
C LEU A 71 -8.84 -9.52 10.23
N TYR A 72 -9.01 -8.43 9.46
CA TYR A 72 -9.29 -7.13 10.06
C TYR A 72 -10.72 -7.01 10.59
N GLY A 73 -11.67 -7.80 10.08
CA GLY A 73 -13.09 -7.70 10.43
C GLY A 73 -13.73 -6.38 9.95
N SER A 74 -13.08 -5.66 9.04
CA SER A 74 -13.59 -4.40 8.48
C SER A 74 -14.25 -4.58 7.11
N GLU A 75 -14.23 -5.79 6.52
CA GLU A 75 -14.72 -6.01 5.16
C GLU A 75 -16.22 -5.70 4.99
N GLU A 76 -17.09 -6.07 5.95
CA GLU A 76 -18.52 -5.70 5.88
C GLU A 76 -18.74 -4.19 5.98
N PHE A 77 -17.94 -3.50 6.80
CA PHE A 77 -17.97 -2.05 6.90
C PHE A 77 -17.56 -1.42 5.57
N ILE A 78 -16.47 -1.90 4.97
CA ILE A 78 -16.01 -1.45 3.65
C ILE A 78 -17.06 -1.74 2.58
N GLY A 79 -17.68 -2.93 2.58
CA GLY A 79 -18.74 -3.31 1.65
C GLY A 79 -19.89 -2.30 1.61
N ARG A 80 -20.33 -1.81 2.78
CA ARG A 80 -21.32 -0.73 2.85
C ARG A 80 -20.84 0.60 2.26
N VAL A 81 -19.58 0.95 2.48
CA VAL A 81 -19.00 2.20 1.96
C VAL A 81 -18.91 2.19 0.43
N ILE A 82 -18.51 1.05 -0.15
CA ILE A 82 -18.26 0.93 -1.60
C ILE A 82 -19.51 0.61 -2.41
N ALA A 83 -20.63 0.29 -1.74
CA ALA A 83 -21.88 -0.03 -2.41
C ALA A 83 -22.30 1.06 -3.41
N GLY A 84 -22.62 0.66 -4.64
CA GLY A 84 -23.02 1.54 -5.73
C GLY A 84 -21.88 2.31 -6.42
N GLN A 85 -20.61 2.10 -6.00
CA GLN A 85 -19.47 2.77 -6.61
C GLN A 85 -18.24 1.85 -6.81
N ARG A 86 -18.44 0.53 -6.82
CA ARG A 86 -17.38 -0.49 -6.90
C ARG A 86 -16.40 -0.25 -8.06
N ASP A 87 -16.89 0.13 -9.22
CA ASP A 87 -16.09 0.32 -10.44
C ASP A 87 -15.09 1.49 -10.36
N ARG A 88 -15.26 2.39 -9.40
CA ARG A 88 -14.35 3.52 -9.15
C ARG A 88 -13.22 3.16 -8.19
N ILE A 89 -13.26 1.97 -7.58
CA ILE A 89 -12.43 1.61 -6.43
C ILE A 89 -11.46 0.50 -6.82
N PHE A 90 -10.19 0.69 -6.50
CA PHE A 90 -9.17 -0.35 -6.51
C PHE A 90 -9.20 -1.05 -5.14
N LEU A 91 -9.79 -2.25 -5.09
CA LEU A 91 -10.07 -2.96 -3.84
C LEU A 91 -9.04 -4.06 -3.58
N VAL A 92 -8.42 -4.00 -2.40
CA VAL A 92 -7.41 -4.96 -1.96
C VAL A 92 -7.89 -5.71 -0.72
N SER A 93 -7.78 -7.03 -0.72
CA SER A 93 -7.92 -7.85 0.49
C SER A 93 -6.81 -8.89 0.58
N LYS A 94 -6.77 -9.66 1.69
CA LYS A 94 -5.67 -10.58 1.98
C LYS A 94 -6.19 -11.86 2.62
N VAL A 95 -5.59 -13.00 2.21
CA VAL A 95 -5.78 -14.29 2.88
C VAL A 95 -4.80 -14.45 4.03
N TRP A 96 -5.28 -14.93 5.17
CA TRP A 96 -4.43 -15.26 6.31
C TRP A 96 -3.70 -16.60 6.11
N PRO A 97 -2.43 -16.76 6.53
CA PRO A 97 -1.65 -17.98 6.29
C PRO A 97 -2.31 -19.28 6.74
N ASN A 98 -3.08 -19.25 7.83
CA ASN A 98 -3.76 -20.44 8.33
C ASN A 98 -4.92 -20.92 7.43
N HIS A 99 -5.34 -20.11 6.47
CA HIS A 99 -6.42 -20.41 5.53
C HIS A 99 -5.94 -20.84 4.14
N VAL A 100 -4.62 -21.05 3.95
CA VAL A 100 -4.10 -21.41 2.62
C VAL A 100 -4.17 -22.92 2.30
N ALA A 101 -4.41 -23.80 3.27
CA ALA A 101 -4.38 -25.26 3.05
C ALA A 101 -5.59 -25.75 2.23
N GLY A 102 -5.36 -26.75 1.38
CA GLY A 102 -6.42 -27.34 0.53
C GLY A 102 -7.07 -26.29 -0.38
N ASN A 103 -8.40 -26.21 -0.37
CA ASN A 103 -9.16 -25.17 -1.09
C ASN A 103 -9.38 -23.90 -0.26
N GLY A 104 -8.60 -23.71 0.79
CA GLY A 104 -8.79 -22.62 1.76
C GLY A 104 -8.63 -21.23 1.14
N ILE A 105 -7.70 -21.03 0.21
CA ILE A 105 -7.52 -19.76 -0.51
C ILE A 105 -8.79 -19.35 -1.24
N ALA A 106 -9.43 -20.30 -1.96
CA ALA A 106 -10.67 -20.04 -2.68
C ALA A 106 -11.80 -19.68 -1.71
N ARG A 107 -11.97 -20.46 -0.62
CA ARG A 107 -12.98 -20.18 0.40
C ARG A 107 -12.77 -18.85 1.10
N ALA A 108 -11.52 -18.50 1.43
CA ALA A 108 -11.20 -17.22 2.05
C ALA A 108 -11.53 -16.04 1.12
N CYS A 109 -11.17 -16.15 -0.16
CA CYS A 109 -11.52 -15.16 -1.16
C CYS A 109 -13.03 -15.00 -1.32
N GLU A 110 -13.77 -16.09 -1.47
CA GLU A 110 -15.23 -16.08 -1.56
C GLU A 110 -15.89 -15.47 -0.33
N GLY A 111 -15.37 -15.78 0.87
CA GLY A 111 -15.79 -15.13 2.11
C GLY A 111 -15.55 -13.62 2.12
N SER A 112 -14.38 -13.18 1.65
CA SER A 112 -14.07 -11.74 1.52
C SER A 112 -15.01 -11.06 0.51
N LEU A 113 -15.23 -11.67 -0.66
CA LEU A 113 -16.14 -11.16 -1.68
C LEU A 113 -17.57 -11.01 -1.14
N ALA A 114 -18.05 -12.01 -0.40
CA ALA A 114 -19.38 -11.97 0.21
C ALA A 114 -19.52 -10.84 1.24
N ARG A 115 -18.52 -10.65 2.14
CA ARG A 115 -18.52 -9.57 3.14
C ARG A 115 -18.39 -8.19 2.50
N LEU A 116 -17.61 -8.07 1.42
CA LEU A 116 -17.43 -6.83 0.67
C LEU A 116 -18.61 -6.52 -0.27
N GLY A 117 -19.49 -7.48 -0.54
CA GLY A 117 -20.63 -7.30 -1.45
C GLY A 117 -20.20 -7.07 -2.90
N THR A 118 -19.16 -7.75 -3.37
CA THR A 118 -18.61 -7.63 -4.73
C THR A 118 -18.27 -8.99 -5.34
N ASP A 119 -18.17 -9.06 -6.65
CA ASP A 119 -17.82 -10.28 -7.39
C ASP A 119 -16.31 -10.42 -7.65
N HIS A 120 -15.51 -9.38 -7.46
CA HIS A 120 -14.07 -9.42 -7.66
C HIS A 120 -13.29 -8.47 -6.75
N LEU A 121 -11.99 -8.79 -6.57
CA LEU A 121 -10.96 -7.93 -6.01
C LEU A 121 -10.02 -7.47 -7.12
N ASP A 122 -9.50 -6.25 -7.02
CA ASP A 122 -8.46 -5.77 -7.94
C ASP A 122 -7.10 -6.38 -7.60
N LEU A 123 -6.87 -6.63 -6.31
CA LEU A 123 -5.63 -7.23 -5.81
C LEU A 123 -5.92 -8.12 -4.60
N TYR A 124 -5.40 -9.34 -4.60
CA TYR A 124 -5.50 -10.26 -3.46
C TYR A 124 -4.14 -10.70 -3.00
N LEU A 125 -3.85 -10.61 -1.70
CA LEU A 125 -2.52 -10.82 -1.15
C LEU A 125 -2.47 -12.02 -0.22
N LEU A 126 -1.33 -12.73 -0.19
CA LEU A 126 -0.95 -13.53 0.97
C LEU A 126 -0.47 -12.59 2.07
N HIS A 127 -1.14 -12.60 3.23
CA HIS A 127 -0.92 -11.61 4.30
C HIS A 127 0.47 -11.71 4.95
N TRP A 128 0.98 -12.95 5.13
CA TRP A 128 2.29 -13.25 5.71
C TRP A 128 2.89 -14.52 5.10
N PRO A 129 4.22 -14.60 4.94
CA PRO A 129 4.88 -15.85 4.54
C PRO A 129 4.95 -16.87 5.69
N THR A 130 4.95 -16.41 6.95
CA THR A 130 5.11 -17.24 8.14
C THR A 130 3.96 -18.23 8.28
N GLY A 131 4.30 -19.52 8.48
CA GLY A 131 3.30 -20.58 8.59
C GLY A 131 2.89 -21.20 7.24
N VAL A 132 3.36 -20.68 6.11
CA VAL A 132 3.13 -21.26 4.78
C VAL A 132 4.29 -22.17 4.41
N SER A 133 4.02 -23.46 4.27
CA SER A 133 5.04 -24.46 3.93
C SER A 133 5.23 -24.65 2.41
N ASP A 134 4.21 -24.36 1.60
CA ASP A 134 4.21 -24.53 0.14
C ASP A 134 3.70 -23.28 -0.57
N PHE A 135 4.62 -22.41 -0.99
CA PHE A 135 4.29 -21.26 -1.83
C PHE A 135 3.79 -21.66 -3.23
N GLY A 136 4.16 -22.84 -3.73
CA GLY A 136 3.63 -23.33 -5.00
C GLY A 136 2.13 -23.59 -4.95
N HIS A 137 1.63 -24.08 -3.82
CA HIS A 137 0.19 -24.22 -3.59
C HIS A 137 -0.50 -22.85 -3.56
N VAL A 138 0.10 -21.84 -2.92
CA VAL A 138 -0.43 -20.48 -2.88
C VAL A 138 -0.50 -19.87 -4.29
N VAL A 139 0.57 -20.01 -5.08
CA VAL A 139 0.60 -19.51 -6.48
C VAL A 139 -0.52 -20.15 -7.30
N ARG A 140 -0.66 -21.49 -7.25
CA ARG A 140 -1.74 -22.18 -7.97
C ARG A 140 -3.12 -21.67 -7.56
N GLY A 141 -3.39 -21.53 -6.26
CA GLY A 141 -4.67 -21.04 -5.78
C GLY A 141 -4.98 -19.60 -6.24
N PHE A 142 -3.98 -18.72 -6.27
CA PHE A 142 -4.15 -17.38 -6.80
C PHE A 142 -4.35 -17.36 -8.32
N GLU A 143 -3.64 -18.19 -9.07
CA GLU A 143 -3.83 -18.30 -10.52
C GLU A 143 -5.22 -18.86 -10.88
N GLU A 144 -5.75 -19.80 -10.11
CA GLU A 144 -7.12 -20.31 -10.25
C GLU A 144 -8.17 -19.19 -9.98
N LEU A 145 -7.97 -18.40 -8.94
CA LEU A 145 -8.83 -17.24 -8.65
C LEU A 145 -8.74 -16.17 -9.75
N HIS A 146 -7.54 -15.94 -10.27
CA HIS A 146 -7.33 -15.02 -11.39
C HIS A 146 -8.02 -15.54 -12.66
N ALA A 147 -7.85 -16.81 -13.00
CA ALA A 147 -8.49 -17.43 -14.17
C ALA A 147 -10.03 -17.42 -14.08
N SER A 148 -10.59 -17.55 -12.86
CA SER A 148 -12.04 -17.45 -12.64
C SER A 148 -12.57 -16.00 -12.58
N GLY A 149 -11.71 -15.00 -12.67
CA GLY A 149 -12.08 -13.59 -12.63
C GLY A 149 -12.40 -13.03 -11.23
N LYS A 150 -12.27 -13.85 -10.16
CA LYS A 150 -12.51 -13.40 -8.77
C LYS A 150 -11.46 -12.41 -8.26
N ILE A 151 -10.26 -12.45 -8.83
CA ILE A 151 -9.23 -11.45 -8.59
C ILE A 151 -8.63 -10.97 -9.91
N ARG A 152 -8.21 -9.71 -9.97
CA ARG A 152 -7.58 -9.13 -11.17
C ARG A 152 -6.06 -9.29 -11.17
N ALA A 153 -5.46 -9.26 -9.99
CA ALA A 153 -4.04 -9.51 -9.74
C ALA A 153 -3.86 -10.14 -8.37
N TRP A 154 -2.67 -10.71 -8.13
CA TRP A 154 -2.30 -11.18 -6.81
C TRP A 154 -0.89 -10.71 -6.43
N GLY A 155 -0.62 -10.71 -5.15
CA GLY A 155 0.66 -10.33 -4.58
C GLY A 155 0.88 -10.94 -3.21
N VAL A 156 1.87 -10.43 -2.52
CA VAL A 156 2.26 -10.89 -1.20
C VAL A 156 2.40 -9.72 -0.22
N SER A 157 2.51 -10.04 1.07
CA SER A 157 2.78 -9.07 2.11
C SER A 157 3.83 -9.61 3.07
N ASN A 158 4.74 -8.74 3.54
CA ASN A 158 5.78 -9.05 4.50
C ASN A 158 6.84 -10.05 4.02
N PHE A 159 7.00 -10.22 2.72
CA PHE A 159 8.04 -11.06 2.14
C PHE A 159 9.39 -10.34 2.15
N LYS A 160 10.43 -11.04 2.64
CA LYS A 160 11.83 -10.62 2.52
C LYS A 160 12.38 -11.02 1.15
N VAL A 161 13.57 -10.55 0.79
CA VAL A 161 14.24 -10.94 -0.45
C VAL A 161 14.32 -12.46 -0.62
N SER A 162 14.69 -13.18 0.44
CA SER A 162 14.78 -14.64 0.40
C SER A 162 13.46 -15.35 0.10
N ASP A 163 12.34 -14.78 0.53
CA ASP A 163 11.00 -15.32 0.26
C ASP A 163 10.57 -15.00 -1.17
N MET A 164 10.85 -13.77 -1.63
CA MET A 164 10.62 -13.37 -3.02
C MET A 164 11.42 -14.22 -4.02
N GLU A 165 12.69 -14.51 -3.73
CA GLU A 165 13.53 -15.38 -4.57
C GLU A 165 13.01 -16.81 -4.64
N LYS A 166 12.48 -17.34 -3.52
CA LYS A 166 11.82 -18.66 -3.52
C LYS A 166 10.55 -18.61 -4.37
N LEU A 167 9.72 -17.60 -4.19
CA LEU A 167 8.48 -17.43 -4.93
C LEU A 167 8.73 -17.33 -6.44
N PHE A 168 9.72 -16.53 -6.88
CA PHE A 168 10.03 -16.29 -8.29
C PHE A 168 10.63 -17.50 -9.02
N LYS A 169 11.16 -18.51 -8.28
CA LYS A 169 11.61 -19.78 -8.85
C LYS A 169 10.47 -20.74 -9.16
N LEU A 170 9.27 -20.47 -8.66
CA LEU A 170 8.09 -21.32 -8.89
C LEU A 170 7.45 -20.99 -10.26
N PRO A 171 6.83 -21.99 -10.91
CA PRO A 171 6.00 -21.73 -12.09
C PRO A 171 4.97 -20.63 -11.78
N GLN A 172 4.91 -19.60 -12.60
CA GLN A 172 4.03 -18.42 -12.45
C GLN A 172 4.27 -17.57 -11.18
N GLY A 173 5.27 -17.89 -10.34
CA GLY A 173 5.59 -17.09 -9.16
C GLY A 173 6.04 -15.67 -9.49
N ASP A 174 6.62 -15.48 -10.66
CA ASP A 174 7.00 -14.19 -11.22
C ASP A 174 5.80 -13.33 -11.68
N ARG A 175 4.57 -13.85 -11.66
CA ARG A 175 3.33 -13.05 -11.87
C ARG A 175 2.88 -12.28 -10.63
N CYS A 176 3.55 -12.45 -9.49
CA CYS A 176 3.34 -11.65 -8.29
C CYS A 176 3.45 -10.15 -8.63
N ALA A 177 2.36 -9.40 -8.43
CA ALA A 177 2.24 -8.03 -8.91
C ALA A 177 2.86 -6.98 -7.98
N ILE A 178 2.94 -7.27 -6.67
CA ILE A 178 3.35 -6.33 -5.63
C ILE A 178 3.72 -7.04 -4.33
N ASN A 179 4.56 -6.40 -3.51
CA ASN A 179 4.81 -6.80 -2.11
C ASN A 179 4.37 -5.67 -1.17
N GLN A 180 3.45 -5.95 -0.24
CA GLN A 180 3.01 -4.99 0.77
C GLN A 180 3.87 -5.11 2.02
N VAL A 181 4.54 -4.03 2.42
CA VAL A 181 5.54 -4.02 3.51
C VAL A 181 5.45 -2.74 4.35
N PRO A 182 5.98 -2.73 5.60
CA PRO A 182 6.09 -1.49 6.35
C PRO A 182 7.09 -0.56 5.65
N TYR A 183 6.71 0.70 5.46
CA TYR A 183 7.63 1.70 4.92
C TYR A 183 7.18 3.11 5.27
N SER A 184 8.04 3.83 5.96
CA SER A 184 7.83 5.21 6.38
C SER A 184 9.18 5.91 6.57
N LEU A 185 9.18 7.20 6.89
CA LEU A 185 10.42 7.93 7.20
C LEU A 185 11.17 7.37 8.42
N ASP A 186 10.45 6.84 9.42
CA ASP A 186 11.04 6.25 10.65
C ASP A 186 11.21 4.72 10.56
N ASP A 187 10.71 4.07 9.51
CA ASP A 187 10.96 2.66 9.19
C ASP A 187 11.38 2.50 7.73
N ARG A 188 12.67 2.59 7.49
CA ARG A 188 13.32 2.52 6.17
C ARG A 188 14.06 1.20 5.94
N ALA A 189 13.81 0.18 6.78
CA ALA A 189 14.57 -1.08 6.73
C ALA A 189 14.56 -1.76 5.35
N VAL A 190 13.45 -1.65 4.62
CA VAL A 190 13.29 -2.22 3.27
C VAL A 190 14.22 -1.58 2.22
N GLU A 191 14.78 -0.40 2.47
CA GLU A 191 15.72 0.27 1.55
C GLU A 191 17.08 -0.44 1.48
N ARG A 192 17.43 -1.29 2.47
CA ARG A 192 18.71 -1.99 2.50
C ARG A 192 18.85 -3.02 1.38
N ASP A 193 17.82 -3.82 1.17
CA ASP A 193 17.87 -4.99 0.29
C ASP A 193 16.60 -5.18 -0.55
N LEU A 194 15.42 -5.02 0.04
CA LEU A 194 14.15 -5.33 -0.61
C LEU A 194 13.83 -4.33 -1.73
N LEU A 195 13.93 -3.03 -1.51
CA LEU A 195 13.66 -2.04 -2.57
C LEU A 195 14.62 -2.18 -3.75
N PRO A 196 15.96 -2.34 -3.55
CA PRO A 196 16.86 -2.65 -4.65
C PRO A 196 16.53 -3.95 -5.39
N TRP A 197 16.06 -4.97 -4.68
CA TRP A 197 15.59 -6.21 -5.29
C TRP A 197 14.32 -5.97 -6.12
N CYS A 198 13.34 -5.30 -5.56
CA CYS A 198 12.09 -4.93 -6.23
C CYS A 198 12.33 -4.12 -7.51
N GLU A 199 13.26 -3.16 -7.45
CA GLU A 199 13.63 -2.34 -8.61
C GLU A 199 14.19 -3.17 -9.76
N ARG A 200 15.12 -4.11 -9.47
CA ARG A 200 15.66 -5.02 -10.49
C ARG A 200 14.62 -5.95 -11.12
N HIS A 201 13.50 -6.18 -10.44
CA HIS A 201 12.43 -7.08 -10.91
C HIS A 201 11.18 -6.32 -11.40
N ASP A 202 11.29 -5.00 -11.57
CA ASP A 202 10.18 -4.12 -11.96
C ASP A 202 8.93 -4.27 -11.07
N MET A 203 9.13 -4.52 -9.79
CA MET A 203 8.08 -4.73 -8.80
C MET A 203 7.89 -3.48 -7.93
N PRO A 204 6.69 -2.89 -7.86
CA PRO A 204 6.38 -1.85 -6.88
C PRO A 204 6.16 -2.45 -5.49
N ILE A 205 6.13 -1.59 -4.47
CA ILE A 205 5.68 -1.94 -3.14
C ILE A 205 4.39 -1.22 -2.75
N MET A 206 3.68 -1.77 -1.76
CA MET A 206 2.59 -1.08 -1.09
C MET A 206 3.00 -0.85 0.37
N ALA A 207 3.12 0.42 0.75
CA ALA A 207 3.62 0.86 2.05
C ALA A 207 2.48 0.91 3.08
N TYR A 208 2.44 -0.02 4.01
CA TYR A 208 1.56 0.09 5.18
C TYR A 208 2.27 0.82 6.33
N SER A 209 1.50 1.37 7.28
CA SER A 209 1.99 2.26 8.34
C SER A 209 2.88 3.42 7.83
N PRO A 210 2.51 4.12 6.75
CA PRO A 210 3.38 5.11 6.11
C PRO A 210 3.59 6.38 6.97
N LEU A 211 2.80 6.54 8.02
CA LEU A 211 2.89 7.63 9.01
C LEU A 211 3.50 7.16 10.34
N GLY A 212 4.21 6.02 10.32
CA GLY A 212 4.75 5.36 11.49
C GLY A 212 3.79 4.36 12.13
N GLY A 213 4.34 3.41 12.89
CA GLY A 213 3.59 2.41 13.64
C GLY A 213 2.91 2.97 14.90
N PRO A 214 2.22 2.12 15.68
CA PRO A 214 1.63 2.52 16.96
C PRO A 214 2.69 3.13 17.90
N GLY A 215 2.40 4.32 18.42
CA GLY A 215 3.31 5.05 19.31
C GLY A 215 4.40 5.89 18.60
N ALA A 216 4.44 5.89 17.27
CA ALA A 216 5.37 6.72 16.51
C ALA A 216 5.14 8.22 16.75
N ASN A 217 6.25 8.96 16.84
CA ASN A 217 6.24 10.41 16.97
C ASN A 217 6.63 11.13 15.67
N LEU A 218 6.58 10.42 14.55
CA LEU A 218 7.01 10.91 13.24
C LEU A 218 6.45 12.30 12.90
N LEU A 219 5.15 12.50 13.05
CA LEU A 219 4.47 13.73 12.68
C LEU A 219 4.81 14.93 13.58
N ARG A 220 5.49 14.71 14.71
CA ARG A 220 5.98 15.78 15.59
C ARG A 220 7.41 16.22 15.28
N ASN A 221 8.04 15.61 14.29
CA ASN A 221 9.40 15.95 13.89
C ASN A 221 9.46 17.40 13.35
N SER A 222 10.38 18.19 13.84
CA SER A 222 10.51 19.62 13.49
C SER A 222 10.85 19.85 12.01
N THR A 223 11.62 18.94 11.39
CA THR A 223 11.95 19.03 9.95
C THR A 223 10.70 18.81 9.10
N LEU A 224 9.86 17.81 9.45
CA LEU A 224 8.54 17.62 8.80
C LEU A 224 7.66 18.87 8.98
N GLY A 225 7.58 19.42 10.19
CA GLY A 225 6.78 20.62 10.48
C GLY A 225 7.26 21.83 9.66
N ARG A 226 8.57 22.03 9.54
CA ARG A 226 9.16 23.12 8.75
C ARG A 226 8.84 22.98 7.26
N ILE A 227 9.02 21.79 6.68
CA ILE A 227 8.70 21.51 5.28
C ILE A 227 7.19 21.68 5.04
N ALA A 228 6.36 21.14 5.92
CA ALA A 228 4.91 21.28 5.85
C ALA A 228 4.48 22.76 5.83
N GLY A 229 5.06 23.59 6.71
CA GLY A 229 4.82 25.04 6.74
C GLY A 229 5.22 25.74 5.45
N ALA A 230 6.37 25.36 4.86
CA ALA A 230 6.85 25.94 3.59
C ALA A 230 5.92 25.60 2.40
N HIS A 231 5.27 24.42 2.43
CA HIS A 231 4.35 23.98 1.39
C HIS A 231 2.87 24.24 1.71
N GLY A 232 2.54 24.84 2.86
CA GLY A 232 1.15 25.11 3.27
C GLY A 232 0.31 23.83 3.48
N CYS A 233 0.92 22.74 3.92
CA CYS A 233 0.28 21.44 4.12
C CYS A 233 0.57 20.86 5.51
N SER A 234 0.07 19.64 5.80
CA SER A 234 0.35 18.94 7.06
C SER A 234 1.65 18.13 7.01
N PRO A 235 2.28 17.83 8.17
CA PRO A 235 3.38 16.88 8.25
C PRO A 235 3.04 15.49 7.67
N ALA A 236 1.77 15.06 7.80
CA ALA A 236 1.29 13.81 7.21
C ALA A 236 1.37 13.84 5.68
N ALA A 237 0.95 14.93 5.04
CA ALA A 237 1.07 15.09 3.59
C ALA A 237 2.53 15.00 3.11
N VAL A 238 3.46 15.61 3.84
CA VAL A 238 4.92 15.53 3.55
C VAL A 238 5.42 14.08 3.66
N ALA A 239 5.08 13.38 4.74
CA ALA A 239 5.51 11.99 4.95
C ALA A 239 4.97 11.05 3.87
N LEU A 240 3.70 11.21 3.48
CA LEU A 240 3.07 10.42 2.43
C LEU A 240 3.65 10.74 1.04
N ALA A 241 3.86 12.02 0.73
CA ALA A 241 4.50 12.42 -0.52
C ALA A 241 5.93 11.87 -0.63
N TRP A 242 6.66 11.83 0.49
CA TRP A 242 7.98 11.20 0.56
C TRP A 242 7.90 9.69 0.28
N THR A 243 6.95 8.97 0.88
CA THR A 243 6.77 7.53 0.64
C THR A 243 6.53 7.24 -0.85
N MET A 244 5.75 8.09 -1.52
CA MET A 244 5.41 7.95 -2.95
C MET A 244 6.42 8.56 -3.92
N ARG A 245 7.54 9.16 -3.44
CA ARG A 245 8.47 9.98 -4.24
C ARG A 245 9.09 9.28 -5.45
N SER A 246 9.29 7.97 -5.35
CA SER A 246 9.89 7.16 -6.42
C SER A 246 8.93 6.83 -7.57
N GLY A 247 7.62 7.03 -7.39
CA GLY A 247 6.59 6.54 -8.32
C GLY A 247 6.41 5.02 -8.31
N ARG A 248 7.09 4.29 -7.41
CA ARG A 248 7.06 2.82 -7.29
C ARG A 248 6.50 2.32 -5.95
N ALA A 249 5.99 3.21 -5.13
CA ALA A 249 5.37 2.88 -3.86
C ALA A 249 3.94 3.42 -3.79
N ILE A 250 3.01 2.55 -3.43
CA ILE A 250 1.63 2.90 -3.07
C ILE A 250 1.61 3.12 -1.56
N SER A 251 1.06 4.22 -1.09
CA SER A 251 0.94 4.52 0.34
C SER A 251 -0.48 4.30 0.82
N ILE A 252 -0.67 3.58 1.95
CA ILE A 252 -1.99 3.24 2.49
C ILE A 252 -2.16 3.66 3.95
N PRO A 253 -2.20 4.98 4.25
CA PRO A 253 -2.51 5.46 5.59
C PRO A 253 -3.92 5.06 6.01
N GLU A 254 -4.12 4.79 7.29
CA GLU A 254 -5.45 4.56 7.89
C GLU A 254 -5.90 5.80 8.66
N SER A 255 -7.14 6.21 8.45
CA SER A 255 -7.78 7.21 9.30
C SER A 255 -9.30 7.08 9.30
N GLY A 256 -9.91 7.15 10.51
CA GLY A 256 -11.35 7.33 10.71
C GLY A 256 -11.75 8.80 10.88
N SER A 257 -10.82 9.75 10.76
CA SER A 257 -11.06 11.19 10.92
C SER A 257 -11.12 11.88 9.57
N LEU A 258 -12.22 12.62 9.32
CA LEU A 258 -12.39 13.43 8.11
C LEU A 258 -11.27 14.47 7.93
N ALA A 259 -10.81 15.09 9.03
CA ALA A 259 -9.73 16.07 9.00
C ALA A 259 -8.42 15.42 8.52
N HIS A 260 -8.03 14.29 9.13
CA HIS A 260 -6.81 13.58 8.76
C HIS A 260 -6.86 13.01 7.33
N VAL A 261 -8.03 12.56 6.86
CA VAL A 261 -8.18 12.09 5.47
C VAL A 261 -7.94 13.23 4.48
N LYS A 262 -8.45 14.44 4.75
CA LYS A 262 -8.18 15.63 3.93
C LYS A 262 -6.69 16.00 3.93
N GLU A 263 -6.04 15.94 5.09
CA GLU A 263 -4.60 16.14 5.21
C GLU A 263 -3.80 15.11 4.40
N ASN A 264 -4.16 13.84 4.51
CA ASN A 264 -3.51 12.76 3.76
C ASN A 264 -3.66 12.94 2.24
N ALA A 265 -4.85 13.30 1.77
CA ALA A 265 -5.14 13.49 0.36
C ALA A 265 -4.29 14.61 -0.29
N ALA A 266 -3.88 15.62 0.49
CA ALA A 266 -3.01 16.70 0.00
C ALA A 266 -1.66 16.18 -0.51
N ALA A 267 -1.22 14.99 -0.08
CA ALA A 267 0.00 14.35 -0.60
C ALA A 267 -0.06 14.02 -2.11
N LEU A 268 -1.26 13.89 -2.69
CA LEU A 268 -1.42 13.59 -4.12
C LEU A 268 -0.90 14.71 -5.02
N SER A 269 -1.01 15.96 -4.58
CA SER A 269 -0.56 17.14 -5.33
C SER A 269 0.79 17.69 -4.85
N LEU A 270 1.32 17.18 -3.73
CA LEU A 270 2.57 17.69 -3.15
C LEU A 270 3.80 17.14 -3.90
N ALA A 271 4.60 18.03 -4.45
CA ALA A 271 5.92 17.72 -5.01
C ALA A 271 7.02 18.22 -4.05
N LEU A 272 7.75 17.28 -3.44
CA LEU A 272 8.89 17.60 -2.59
C LEU A 272 10.09 18.02 -3.45
N THR A 273 10.78 19.09 -3.04
CA THR A 273 11.98 19.58 -3.69
C THR A 273 13.22 18.77 -3.31
N ALA A 274 14.30 18.84 -4.07
CA ALA A 274 15.57 18.20 -3.71
C ALA A 274 16.09 18.65 -2.31
N PRO A 275 16.04 19.94 -1.93
CA PRO A 275 16.35 20.36 -0.56
C PRO A 275 15.46 19.74 0.50
N ASP A 276 14.15 19.54 0.24
CA ASP A 276 13.25 18.87 1.18
C ASP A 276 13.66 17.42 1.40
N LEU A 277 13.95 16.70 0.31
CA LEU A 277 14.40 15.31 0.38
C LEU A 277 15.71 15.17 1.14
N GLN A 278 16.67 16.05 0.90
CA GLN A 278 17.94 16.09 1.65
C GLN A 278 17.73 16.35 3.15
N ALA A 279 16.84 17.29 3.49
CA ALA A 279 16.51 17.58 4.88
C ALA A 279 15.82 16.41 5.57
N LEU A 280 14.93 15.69 4.85
CA LEU A 280 14.27 14.48 5.35
C LEU A 280 15.27 13.33 5.54
N ASP A 281 16.19 13.11 4.60
CA ASP A 281 17.23 12.09 4.73
C ASP A 281 18.22 12.39 5.88
N ALA A 282 18.49 13.66 6.18
CA ALA A 282 19.29 14.06 7.33
C ALA A 282 18.55 13.83 8.66
N ALA A 283 17.23 14.08 8.71
CA ALA A 283 16.41 13.88 9.90
C ALA A 283 16.04 12.40 10.15
N PHE A 284 15.95 11.63 9.09
CA PHE A 284 15.59 10.21 9.07
C PHE A 284 16.58 9.45 8.17
N PRO A 285 17.80 9.19 8.65
CA PRO A 285 18.85 8.62 7.80
C PRO A 285 18.44 7.24 7.28
N PRO A 286 18.74 6.94 6.00
CA PRO A 286 18.54 5.60 5.47
C PRO A 286 19.38 4.57 6.24
N PRO A 287 18.96 3.30 6.28
CA PRO A 287 19.73 2.27 6.95
C PRO A 287 21.15 2.19 6.36
N GLY A 288 22.15 2.11 7.23
CA GLY A 288 23.53 1.88 6.81
C GLY A 288 23.65 0.64 5.92
N ARG A 289 24.49 0.74 4.91
CA ARG A 289 24.79 -0.37 3.99
C ARG A 289 25.58 -1.48 4.67
#